data_803bb8ff1451002491985f01989c5466
#
_entry.id   803bb8ff1451002491985f01989c5466
#
_cell.length_a   1.000
_cell.length_b   1.000
_cell.length_c   1.000
_cell.angle_alpha   90.00
_cell.angle_beta   90.00
_cell.angle_gamma   90.00
#
_symmetry.space_group_name_H-M   'P 1'
#
loop_
_entity.id
_entity.type
_entity.pdbx_description
1 polymer ?
#
loop_
_entity_poly.entity_id
_entity_poly.type
_entity_poly.pdbx_seq_one_letter_code
_entity_poly.pdbx_strand_id
1 'polypeptide(L)'
;GEPLELDTEALLSQPTFQKACLEQLNFMPRTVSKQVWEARIGALMTEMKENEAAIIEVAEDASTSGQFYDYLEEFCSHLQQAQEREEILLRRPWTDEEANLTYFRLRDFENFLKKNKFFDYKSHKIAQRLRDINGSSLVMKISNRSVRVWAIPSYHNMDHQFNTPDMGPKEKEPF
;
A
#
# COMPACT_ATOMS: atom_id res chain seq x y z
N GLY A 1 31.38 7.18 0.38
CA GLY A 1 31.14 5.91 -0.32
C GLY A 1 29.81 6.00 -1.04
N GLU A 2 29.62 5.21 -2.06
CA GLU A 2 28.32 5.12 -2.73
C GLU A 2 27.28 4.51 -1.78
N PRO A 3 26.04 5.01 -1.74
CA PRO A 3 24.99 4.43 -0.91
C PRO A 3 24.61 3.02 -1.44
N LEU A 4 24.32 2.09 -0.54
CA LEU A 4 23.84 0.77 -0.88
C LEU A 4 22.36 0.70 -0.55
N GLU A 5 21.53 0.46 -1.54
CA GLU A 5 20.09 0.25 -1.37
C GLU A 5 19.79 -1.22 -1.07
N LEU A 6 19.13 -1.47 0.04
CA LEU A 6 18.79 -2.80 0.50
C LEU A 6 17.29 -2.92 0.78
N ASP A 7 16.70 -4.00 0.32
CA ASP A 7 15.37 -4.41 0.73
C ASP A 7 15.39 -5.23 2.03
N THR A 8 14.22 -5.49 2.59
CA THR A 8 14.09 -6.29 3.81
C THR A 8 14.62 -7.71 3.63
N GLU A 9 14.53 -8.28 2.43
CA GLU A 9 15.02 -9.62 2.15
C GLU A 9 16.54 -9.69 2.18
N ALA A 10 17.22 -8.65 1.69
CA ALA A 10 18.68 -8.53 1.75
C ALA A 10 19.18 -8.39 3.20
N LEU A 11 18.41 -7.77 4.08
CA LEU A 11 18.76 -7.68 5.52
C LEU A 11 18.59 -9.04 6.23
N LEU A 12 17.61 -9.85 5.83
CA LEU A 12 17.34 -11.15 6.44
C LEU A 12 18.24 -12.29 5.91
N SER A 13 18.87 -12.09 4.74
CA SER A 13 19.59 -13.15 4.01
C SER A 13 20.96 -12.67 3.55
N GLN A 14 22.05 -13.25 4.10
CA GLN A 14 23.42 -12.94 3.65
C GLN A 14 23.64 -13.15 2.13
N PRO A 15 23.15 -14.24 1.50
CA PRO A 15 23.31 -14.40 0.03
C PRO A 15 22.63 -13.28 -0.76
N THR A 16 21.43 -12.82 -0.34
CA THR A 16 20.72 -11.71 -0.99
C THR A 16 21.47 -10.39 -0.79
N PHE A 17 22.00 -10.16 0.41
CA PHE A 17 22.86 -9.01 0.69
C PHE A 17 24.14 -9.02 -0.16
N GLN A 18 24.82 -10.17 -0.28
CA GLN A 18 26.03 -10.30 -1.10
C GLN A 18 25.71 -10.02 -2.58
N LYS A 19 24.55 -10.47 -3.06
CA LYS A 19 24.09 -10.20 -4.42
C LYS A 19 23.88 -8.68 -4.63
N ALA A 20 23.19 -8.00 -3.71
CA ALA A 20 23.00 -6.56 -3.78
C ALA A 20 24.32 -5.79 -3.77
N CYS A 21 25.27 -6.16 -2.90
CA CYS A 21 26.61 -5.57 -2.88
C CYS A 21 27.38 -5.78 -4.20
N LEU A 22 27.27 -6.97 -4.79
CA LEU A 22 27.92 -7.27 -6.05
C LEU A 22 27.33 -6.46 -7.20
N GLU A 23 26.00 -6.34 -7.26
CA GLU A 23 25.29 -5.63 -8.32
C GLU A 23 25.48 -4.10 -8.25
N GLN A 24 25.52 -3.52 -7.03
CA GLN A 24 25.58 -2.08 -6.86
C GLN A 24 27.00 -1.54 -6.66
N LEU A 25 27.85 -2.31 -5.96
CA LEU A 25 29.20 -1.85 -5.56
C LEU A 25 30.33 -2.63 -6.24
N ASN A 26 30.04 -3.62 -7.08
CA ASN A 26 31.02 -4.56 -7.63
C ASN A 26 31.94 -5.21 -6.57
N PHE A 27 31.40 -5.43 -5.37
CA PHE A 27 32.11 -5.97 -4.24
C PHE A 27 31.31 -7.07 -3.55
N MET A 28 31.93 -8.19 -3.25
CA MET A 28 31.31 -9.30 -2.54
C MET A 28 31.89 -9.40 -1.11
N PRO A 29 31.13 -9.05 -0.08
CA PRO A 29 31.56 -9.20 1.31
C PRO A 29 31.71 -10.67 1.70
N ARG A 30 32.61 -10.95 2.65
CA ARG A 30 32.80 -12.31 3.16
C ARG A 30 31.59 -12.78 3.96
N THR A 31 31.27 -14.06 3.83
CA THR A 31 30.23 -14.69 4.64
C THR A 31 30.67 -14.75 6.11
N VAL A 32 29.74 -14.48 7.02
CA VAL A 32 29.93 -14.62 8.46
C VAL A 32 28.97 -15.68 9.02
N SER A 33 29.18 -16.14 10.25
CA SER A 33 28.23 -17.06 10.87
C SER A 33 26.85 -16.40 11.04
N LYS A 34 25.80 -17.22 11.07
CA LYS A 34 24.42 -16.74 11.24
C LYS A 34 24.27 -15.86 12.50
N GLN A 35 24.85 -16.26 13.62
CA GLN A 35 24.81 -15.50 14.85
C GLN A 35 25.45 -14.11 14.73
N VAL A 36 26.62 -14.05 14.05
CA VAL A 36 27.32 -12.78 13.80
C VAL A 36 26.51 -11.89 12.87
N TRP A 37 25.86 -12.47 11.86
CA TRP A 37 25.00 -11.75 10.94
C TRP A 37 23.80 -11.14 11.67
N GLU A 38 23.04 -11.95 12.40
CA GLU A 38 21.88 -11.52 13.18
C GLU A 38 22.22 -10.44 14.21
N ALA A 39 23.36 -10.59 14.90
CA ALA A 39 23.84 -9.57 15.84
C ALA A 39 24.16 -8.24 15.16
N ARG A 40 24.78 -8.26 13.97
CA ARG A 40 25.08 -7.05 13.20
C ARG A 40 23.83 -6.35 12.70
N ILE A 41 22.88 -7.11 12.16
CA ILE A 41 21.60 -6.55 11.71
C ILE A 41 20.83 -6.00 12.91
N GLY A 42 20.79 -6.70 14.04
CA GLY A 42 20.17 -6.20 15.26
C GLY A 42 20.78 -4.89 15.77
N ALA A 43 22.12 -4.79 15.77
CA ALA A 43 22.82 -3.57 16.15
C ALA A 43 22.48 -2.41 15.19
N LEU A 44 22.51 -2.65 13.88
CA LEU A 44 22.13 -1.65 12.85
C LEU A 44 20.69 -1.14 13.05
N MET A 45 19.75 -2.04 13.28
CA MET A 45 18.34 -1.69 13.51
C MET A 45 18.15 -0.89 14.80
N THR A 46 18.96 -1.14 15.83
CA THR A 46 18.94 -0.37 17.08
C THR A 46 19.49 1.03 16.84
N GLU A 47 20.62 1.14 16.18
CA GLU A 47 21.24 2.42 15.82
C GLU A 47 20.29 3.29 14.96
N MET A 48 19.60 2.68 14.00
CA MET A 48 18.59 3.39 13.17
C MET A 48 17.43 3.91 14.02
N LYS A 49 16.97 3.16 15.02
CA LYS A 49 15.90 3.61 15.93
C LYS A 49 16.32 4.75 16.84
N GLU A 50 17.57 4.78 17.26
CA GLU A 50 18.13 5.83 18.11
C GLU A 50 18.42 7.11 17.32
N ASN A 51 18.59 7.01 16.02
CA ASN A 51 18.86 8.13 15.12
C ASN A 51 17.64 8.42 14.26
N GLU A 52 16.72 9.25 14.77
CA GLU A 52 15.51 9.65 14.05
C GLU A 52 15.81 10.29 12.67
N ALA A 53 16.96 10.93 12.54
CA ALA A 53 17.40 11.52 11.26
C ALA A 53 17.81 10.46 10.21
N ALA A 54 18.02 9.21 10.63
CA ALA A 54 18.30 8.10 9.71
C ALA A 54 17.04 7.49 9.10
N ILE A 55 15.86 7.84 9.61
CA ILE A 55 14.57 7.35 9.12
C ILE A 55 13.97 8.45 8.24
N ILE A 56 13.93 8.20 6.94
CA ILE A 56 13.24 9.07 5.99
C ILE A 56 11.85 8.48 5.77
N GLU A 57 10.81 9.18 6.21
CA GLU A 57 9.46 8.83 5.83
C GLU A 57 9.27 9.12 4.34
N VAL A 58 9.03 8.07 3.57
CA VAL A 58 8.68 8.21 2.15
C VAL A 58 7.23 8.67 2.08
N ALA A 59 6.96 9.73 1.31
CA ALA A 59 5.60 10.18 1.08
C ALA A 59 4.70 9.00 0.65
N GLU A 60 3.49 8.93 1.19
CA GLU A 60 2.60 7.79 1.02
C GLU A 60 2.26 7.54 -0.46
N ASP A 61 2.14 8.61 -1.23
CA ASP A 61 1.92 8.62 -2.68
C ASP A 61 3.07 7.99 -3.48
N ALA A 62 4.32 8.07 -2.97
CA ALA A 62 5.49 7.46 -3.60
C ALA A 62 5.70 5.99 -3.17
N SER A 63 4.93 5.50 -2.20
CA SER A 63 5.04 4.12 -1.73
C SER A 63 4.14 3.17 -2.51
N THR A 64 4.48 1.87 -2.54
CA THR A 64 3.59 0.84 -3.09
C THR A 64 2.24 0.81 -2.38
N SER A 65 2.22 1.18 -1.09
CA SER A 65 0.98 1.29 -0.31
C SER A 65 0.13 2.46 -0.78
N GLY A 66 0.73 3.63 -1.00
CA GLY A 66 0.06 4.80 -1.56
C GLY A 66 -0.56 4.48 -2.92
N GLN A 67 0.22 3.94 -3.85
CA GLN A 67 -0.28 3.52 -5.17
C GLN A 67 -1.46 2.55 -5.08
N PHE A 68 -1.44 1.62 -4.11
CA PHE A 68 -2.56 0.70 -3.90
C PHE A 68 -3.83 1.43 -3.49
N TYR A 69 -3.74 2.41 -2.59
CA TYR A 69 -4.90 3.19 -2.15
C TYR A 69 -5.39 4.15 -3.22
N ASP A 70 -4.51 4.74 -4.02
CA ASP A 70 -4.88 5.54 -5.19
C ASP A 70 -5.69 4.71 -6.19
N TYR A 71 -5.24 3.49 -6.49
CA TYR A 71 -5.99 2.57 -7.35
C TYR A 71 -7.31 2.13 -6.73
N LEU A 72 -7.38 1.96 -5.42
CA LEU A 72 -8.63 1.63 -4.74
C LEU A 72 -9.63 2.79 -4.82
N GLU A 73 -9.17 4.02 -4.62
CA GLU A 73 -9.97 5.22 -4.78
C GLU A 73 -10.46 5.37 -6.21
N GLU A 74 -9.57 5.25 -7.20
CA GLU A 74 -9.92 5.30 -8.61
C GLU A 74 -10.99 4.25 -8.96
N PHE A 75 -10.81 3.02 -8.48
CA PHE A 75 -11.77 1.95 -8.69
C PHE A 75 -13.14 2.24 -8.08
N CYS A 76 -13.16 2.78 -6.85
CA CYS A 76 -14.38 3.01 -6.09
C CYS A 76 -15.09 4.33 -6.39
N SER A 77 -14.41 5.35 -6.97
CA SER A 77 -14.97 6.69 -7.17
C SER A 77 -14.95 7.18 -8.61
N HIS A 78 -13.91 6.86 -9.38
CA HIS A 78 -13.73 7.42 -10.74
C HIS A 78 -14.25 6.50 -11.85
N LEU A 79 -14.36 5.20 -11.61
CA LEU A 79 -14.97 4.29 -12.58
C LEU A 79 -16.49 4.42 -12.55
N GLN A 80 -17.13 3.84 -13.58
CA GLN A 80 -18.59 3.80 -13.65
C GLN A 80 -19.15 3.08 -12.42
N GLN A 81 -19.78 3.85 -11.53
CA GLN A 81 -20.42 3.36 -10.33
C GLN A 81 -21.73 2.65 -10.64
N ALA A 82 -22.09 1.69 -9.81
CA ALA A 82 -23.40 1.04 -9.84
C ALA A 82 -24.45 1.99 -9.23
N GLN A 83 -25.57 2.14 -9.89
CA GLN A 83 -26.73 2.85 -9.33
C GLN A 83 -27.53 1.93 -8.41
N GLU A 84 -27.61 0.65 -8.76
CA GLU A 84 -28.30 -0.36 -8.00
C GLU A 84 -27.33 -1.47 -7.55
N ARG A 85 -27.66 -2.09 -6.42
CA ARG A 85 -26.86 -3.17 -5.83
C ARG A 85 -26.64 -4.35 -6.79
N GLU A 86 -27.59 -4.61 -7.68
CA GLU A 86 -27.55 -5.67 -8.68
C GLU A 86 -26.41 -5.47 -9.69
N GLU A 87 -26.01 -4.25 -9.94
CA GLU A 87 -24.95 -3.91 -10.89
C GLU A 87 -23.54 -4.29 -10.38
N ILE A 88 -23.39 -4.67 -9.11
CA ILE A 88 -22.15 -5.28 -8.62
C ILE A 88 -21.78 -6.51 -9.47
N LEU A 89 -22.77 -7.22 -9.99
CA LEU A 89 -22.55 -8.35 -10.91
C LEU A 89 -21.94 -7.93 -12.25
N LEU A 90 -22.10 -6.67 -12.64
CA LEU A 90 -21.53 -6.07 -13.84
C LEU A 90 -20.11 -5.50 -13.60
N ARG A 91 -19.49 -5.84 -12.48
CA ARG A 91 -18.14 -5.41 -12.08
C ARG A 91 -18.04 -3.93 -11.72
N ARG A 92 -19.14 -3.33 -11.27
CA ARG A 92 -19.21 -1.94 -10.84
C ARG A 92 -19.26 -1.88 -9.32
N PRO A 93 -18.46 -1.05 -8.66
CA PRO A 93 -18.62 -0.75 -7.26
C PRO A 93 -19.97 -0.08 -7.01
N TRP A 94 -20.64 -0.44 -5.93
CA TRP A 94 -21.89 0.16 -5.51
C TRP A 94 -21.73 0.81 -4.14
N THR A 95 -22.11 2.08 -4.03
CA THR A 95 -22.04 2.83 -2.78
C THR A 95 -23.44 2.96 -2.19
N ASP A 96 -23.56 2.52 -0.95
CA ASP A 96 -24.72 2.73 -0.10
C ASP A 96 -24.51 4.03 0.68
N GLU A 97 -25.21 5.10 0.29
CA GLU A 97 -25.08 6.41 0.90
C GLU A 97 -25.59 6.44 2.35
N GLU A 98 -26.62 5.62 2.68
CA GLU A 98 -27.17 5.55 4.04
C GLU A 98 -26.19 4.85 4.99
N ALA A 99 -25.60 3.74 4.53
CA ALA A 99 -24.61 2.99 5.31
C ALA A 99 -23.22 3.59 5.25
N ASN A 100 -22.93 4.50 4.31
CA ASN A 100 -21.61 5.08 4.07
C ASN A 100 -20.56 4.03 3.71
N LEU A 101 -20.95 3.05 2.92
CA LEU A 101 -20.13 1.92 2.54
C LEU A 101 -20.13 1.71 1.02
N THR A 102 -18.96 1.40 0.49
CA THR A 102 -18.81 0.98 -0.91
C THR A 102 -18.58 -0.52 -0.98
N TYR A 103 -19.39 -1.19 -1.82
CA TYR A 103 -19.40 -2.63 -1.99
C TYR A 103 -18.86 -3.01 -3.36
N PHE A 104 -17.97 -4.00 -3.40
CA PHE A 104 -17.43 -4.55 -4.65
C PHE A 104 -16.95 -6.00 -4.46
N ARG A 105 -16.72 -6.70 -5.57
CA ARG A 105 -16.12 -8.03 -5.51
C ARG A 105 -14.60 -7.92 -5.60
N LEU A 106 -13.90 -8.62 -4.73
CA LEU A 106 -12.43 -8.63 -4.70
C LEU A 106 -11.83 -8.95 -6.07
N ARG A 107 -12.39 -9.95 -6.75
CA ARG A 107 -11.95 -10.35 -8.09
C ARG A 107 -11.99 -9.21 -9.11
N ASP A 108 -12.98 -8.33 -9.02
CA ASP A 108 -13.11 -7.23 -9.97
C ASP A 108 -12.07 -6.15 -9.70
N PHE A 109 -11.78 -5.87 -8.44
CA PHE A 109 -10.68 -5.00 -8.04
C PHE A 109 -9.30 -5.59 -8.40
N GLU A 110 -9.07 -6.87 -8.16
CA GLU A 110 -7.84 -7.56 -8.61
C GLU A 110 -7.64 -7.46 -10.13
N ASN A 111 -8.72 -7.60 -10.90
CA ASN A 111 -8.65 -7.45 -12.35
C ASN A 111 -8.33 -6.02 -12.77
N PHE A 112 -8.84 -5.03 -12.03
CA PHE A 112 -8.52 -3.62 -12.24
C PHE A 112 -7.04 -3.35 -11.94
N LEU A 113 -6.51 -3.81 -10.81
CA LEU A 113 -5.09 -3.71 -10.47
C LEU A 113 -4.18 -4.33 -11.55
N LYS A 114 -4.54 -5.52 -12.06
CA LYS A 114 -3.80 -6.17 -13.14
C LYS A 114 -3.80 -5.36 -14.44
N LYS A 115 -4.93 -4.72 -14.79
CA LYS A 115 -5.00 -3.84 -15.97
C LYS A 115 -4.08 -2.64 -15.84
N ASN A 116 -3.93 -2.10 -14.62
CA ASN A 116 -3.03 -1.00 -14.29
C ASN A 116 -1.59 -1.46 -14.01
N LYS A 117 -1.26 -2.73 -14.31
CA LYS A 117 0.08 -3.32 -14.12
C LYS A 117 0.57 -3.32 -12.68
N PHE A 118 -0.34 -3.26 -11.71
CA PHE A 118 0.00 -3.40 -10.30
C PHE A 118 -0.03 -4.89 -9.92
N PHE A 119 1.15 -5.46 -9.67
CA PHE A 119 1.33 -6.89 -9.36
C PHE A 119 1.97 -7.14 -7.98
N ASP A 120 2.26 -6.08 -7.25
CA ASP A 120 3.01 -6.12 -6.00
C ASP A 120 2.25 -6.83 -4.88
N TYR A 121 0.91 -6.84 -4.96
CA TYR A 121 0.08 -7.47 -3.94
C TYR A 121 -0.68 -8.68 -4.50
N LYS A 122 -0.48 -9.82 -3.82
CA LYS A 122 -1.31 -11.02 -4.02
C LYS A 122 -2.64 -10.86 -3.28
N SER A 123 -3.65 -11.68 -3.61
CA SER A 123 -5.01 -11.63 -3.04
C SER A 123 -5.05 -11.52 -1.51
N HIS A 124 -4.19 -12.25 -0.80
CA HIS A 124 -4.14 -12.21 0.66
C HIS A 124 -3.65 -10.85 1.19
N LYS A 125 -2.68 -10.23 0.50
CA LYS A 125 -2.15 -8.91 0.86
C LYS A 125 -3.17 -7.82 0.57
N ILE A 126 -3.88 -7.90 -0.57
CA ILE A 126 -5.00 -7.02 -0.90
C ILE A 126 -6.07 -7.11 0.20
N ALA A 127 -6.47 -8.32 0.58
CA ALA A 127 -7.44 -8.53 1.64
C ALA A 127 -6.97 -7.99 3.01
N GLN A 128 -5.68 -8.05 3.31
CA GLN A 128 -5.09 -7.44 4.50
C GLN A 128 -5.22 -5.92 4.44
N ARG A 129 -4.79 -5.30 3.33
CA ARG A 129 -4.86 -3.83 3.16
C ARG A 129 -6.28 -3.29 3.21
N LEU A 130 -7.26 -4.04 2.68
CA LEU A 130 -8.67 -3.66 2.81
C LEU A 130 -9.14 -3.70 4.27
N ARG A 131 -8.65 -4.65 5.10
CA ARG A 131 -8.97 -4.67 6.55
C ARG A 131 -8.31 -3.52 7.29
N ASP A 132 -7.11 -3.10 6.89
CA ASP A 132 -6.39 -1.99 7.51
C ASP A 132 -7.19 -0.67 7.42
N ILE A 133 -8.04 -0.52 6.40
CA ILE A 133 -8.99 0.60 6.24
C ILE A 133 -10.42 0.27 6.73
N ASN A 134 -10.55 -0.62 7.69
CA ASN A 134 -11.84 -1.07 8.23
C ASN A 134 -12.76 -1.79 7.21
N GLY A 135 -12.20 -2.30 6.13
CA GLY A 135 -12.94 -3.12 5.18
C GLY A 135 -13.27 -4.50 5.73
N SER A 136 -14.42 -5.02 5.35
CA SER A 136 -14.88 -6.34 5.75
C SER A 136 -15.42 -7.15 4.57
N SER A 137 -15.22 -8.47 4.61
CA SER A 137 -15.77 -9.38 3.61
C SER A 137 -17.06 -9.98 4.12
N LEU A 138 -18.12 -9.86 3.33
CA LEU A 138 -19.43 -10.38 3.66
C LEU A 138 -20.09 -11.09 2.47
N VAL A 139 -21.13 -11.85 2.73
CA VAL A 139 -21.94 -12.49 1.68
C VAL A 139 -23.25 -11.72 1.55
N MET A 140 -23.50 -11.21 0.34
CA MET A 140 -24.70 -10.47 0.00
C MET A 140 -25.55 -11.28 -0.97
N LYS A 141 -26.86 -11.25 -0.79
CA LYS A 141 -27.79 -11.87 -1.73
C LYS A 141 -28.15 -10.86 -2.82
N ILE A 142 -27.72 -11.12 -4.05
CA ILE A 142 -27.94 -10.27 -5.21
C ILE A 142 -28.63 -11.10 -6.29
N SER A 143 -29.78 -10.67 -6.77
CA SER A 143 -30.57 -11.37 -7.81
C SER A 143 -30.70 -12.87 -7.53
N ASN A 144 -31.10 -13.24 -6.31
CA ASN A 144 -31.22 -14.62 -5.82
C ASN A 144 -29.91 -15.44 -5.78
N ARG A 145 -28.74 -14.81 -5.91
CA ARG A 145 -27.42 -15.46 -5.80
C ARG A 145 -26.66 -14.92 -4.59
N SER A 146 -26.01 -15.82 -3.86
CA SER A 146 -25.09 -15.44 -2.78
C SER A 146 -23.75 -15.01 -3.40
N VAL A 147 -23.39 -13.75 -3.23
CA VAL A 147 -22.16 -13.17 -3.78
C VAL A 147 -21.30 -12.69 -2.63
N ARG A 148 -20.02 -13.07 -2.62
CA ARG A 148 -19.04 -12.54 -1.68
C ARG A 148 -18.57 -11.17 -2.16
N VAL A 149 -18.76 -10.17 -1.33
CA VAL A 149 -18.33 -8.79 -1.57
C VAL A 149 -17.45 -8.28 -0.44
N TRP A 150 -16.70 -7.25 -0.72
CA TRP A 150 -16.04 -6.42 0.26
C TRP A 150 -16.85 -5.16 0.46
N ALA A 151 -16.98 -4.73 1.70
CA ALA A 151 -17.51 -3.45 2.10
C ALA A 151 -16.36 -2.64 2.70
N ILE A 152 -16.13 -1.44 2.19
CA ILE A 152 -15.18 -0.48 2.73
C ILE A 152 -15.90 0.83 3.03
N PRO A 153 -15.39 1.69 3.93
CA PRO A 153 -15.91 3.04 4.10
C PRO A 153 -15.93 3.78 2.76
N SER A 154 -17.00 4.55 2.52
CA SER A 154 -17.14 5.33 1.28
C SER A 154 -16.07 6.43 1.21
N TYR A 155 -15.41 6.60 0.07
CA TYR A 155 -14.41 7.65 -0.16
C TYR A 155 -14.98 9.06 -0.05
N HIS A 156 -16.27 9.27 -0.24
CA HIS A 156 -16.92 10.58 -0.09
C HIS A 156 -16.81 11.14 1.34
N ASN A 157 -16.54 10.29 2.34
CA ASN A 157 -16.40 10.67 3.75
C ASN A 157 -15.04 10.29 4.36
N MET A 158 -14.13 9.75 3.58
CA MET A 158 -12.74 9.77 3.96
C MET A 158 -12.26 11.21 3.75
N ASP A 159 -12.45 12.07 4.75
CA ASP A 159 -11.64 13.27 4.89
C ASP A 159 -10.19 12.77 4.92
N HIS A 160 -9.56 12.79 3.75
CA HIS A 160 -8.13 12.74 3.68
C HIS A 160 -7.66 13.97 4.46
N GLN A 161 -7.34 13.81 5.72
CA GLN A 161 -6.46 14.72 6.43
C GLN A 161 -5.08 14.57 5.77
N PHE A 162 -5.01 15.03 4.51
CA PHE A 162 -3.74 15.44 3.96
C PHE A 162 -3.30 16.60 4.85
N ASN A 163 -2.36 16.35 5.74
CA ASN A 163 -1.58 17.38 6.35
C ASN A 163 -0.89 18.11 5.20
N THR A 164 -1.59 19.10 4.63
CA THR A 164 -0.92 20.06 3.74
C THR A 164 0.21 20.65 4.56
N PRO A 165 1.47 20.55 4.12
CA PRO A 165 2.58 21.19 4.79
C PRO A 165 2.19 22.64 5.01
N ASP A 166 2.28 23.11 6.26
CA ASP A 166 2.05 24.52 6.59
C ASP A 166 3.04 25.36 5.79
N MET A 167 2.58 25.81 4.63
CA MET A 167 3.29 26.78 3.81
C MET A 167 3.19 28.10 4.58
N GLY A 168 4.11 28.32 5.51
CA GLY A 168 4.18 29.52 6.34
C GLY A 168 3.84 30.80 5.60
N PRO A 169 3.53 31.88 6.29
CA PRO A 169 2.94 33.08 5.70
C PRO A 169 3.79 33.58 4.52
N LYS A 170 3.13 33.72 3.36
CA LYS A 170 3.76 34.32 2.17
C LYS A 170 4.36 35.66 2.57
N GLU A 171 5.68 35.76 2.49
CA GLU A 171 6.34 37.06 2.58
C GLU A 171 5.69 38.00 1.56
N LYS A 172 5.22 39.16 2.05
CA LYS A 172 4.70 40.20 1.19
C LYS A 172 5.87 40.72 0.36
N GLU A 173 5.76 40.63 -0.96
CA GLU A 173 6.69 41.27 -1.86
C GLU A 173 6.79 42.75 -1.52
N PRO A 174 8.01 43.31 -1.32
CA PRO A 174 8.19 44.74 -1.20
C PRO A 174 7.94 45.39 -2.56
N PHE A 175 7.20 46.46 -2.55
CA PHE A 175 6.94 47.34 -3.69
C PHE A 175 8.24 47.88 -4.32
#